data_36d7e7fc3c869630eca3c67626730778
#
_entry.id   36d7e7fc3c869630eca3c67626730778
#
_cell.length_a   1.000
_cell.length_b   1.000
_cell.length_c   1.000
_cell.angle_alpha   90.00
_cell.angle_beta   90.00
_cell.angle_gamma   90.00
#
_symmetry.space_group_name_H-M   'P 1'
#
loop_
_entity.id
_entity.type
_entity.pdbx_description
1 polymer ?
#
loop_
_entity_poly.entity_id
_entity_poly.type
_entity_poly.pdbx_seq_one_letter_code
_entity_poly.pdbx_strand_id
1 'polypeptide(L)'
;MIAIKIAALAAAAALAAAALALVARRGNAQPAGISSYEPEHMRDFKKPEPAQLKKELSPEQFEVTQQCGTEPPFQNAYWNNHKPGIYVDVVSGQPLFSSLDKFDSGTGWPSFTRPLQSGDVIQKQDRAFGMERTEVRSSVADSHLGHVFHDGPGANGLRYCINSAALKFIPAEDMDRAGYGQYLDSFVKAGVIKAPVHETALLAGGCFWGMEEIIRKIPGVIKTTVGYTGGTTADPTYEAVCTGATGHAESIQVEFDPTRLSYESLLDYFFRMHDPTTRNRQHNDVGTQYRSAIFYTGDEQRQTAERVKARWDKSGKFSRPITTEITAAGRFYPAEEYHQKYLVKHPGGYTCHVLRD
;
A
#
# COMPACT_ATOMS: atom_id res chain seq x y z
N MET A 1 24.57 -17.49 68.47
CA MET A 1 24.09 -18.39 67.42
C MET A 1 22.69 -18.10 66.88
N ILE A 2 21.80 -17.45 67.67
CA ILE A 2 20.41 -17.12 67.26
C ILE A 2 20.36 -15.95 66.26
N ALA A 3 21.21 -14.93 66.40
CA ALA A 3 21.25 -13.74 65.54
C ALA A 3 21.69 -14.06 64.08
N ILE A 4 22.56 -15.03 63.87
CA ILE A 4 23.06 -15.43 62.54
C ILE A 4 21.97 -16.19 61.76
N LYS A 5 21.10 -16.95 62.42
CA LYS A 5 19.99 -17.66 61.78
C LYS A 5 18.85 -16.74 61.31
N ILE A 6 18.60 -15.62 62.03
CA ILE A 6 17.57 -14.64 61.64
C ILE A 6 18.00 -13.85 60.38
N ALA A 7 19.31 -13.49 60.30
CA ALA A 7 19.84 -12.79 59.14
C ALA A 7 19.79 -13.66 57.83
N ALA A 8 20.04 -14.96 57.98
CA ALA A 8 19.97 -15.88 56.84
C ALA A 8 18.53 -16.10 56.34
N LEU A 9 17.54 -16.13 57.23
CA LEU A 9 16.13 -16.24 56.83
C LEU A 9 15.61 -14.96 56.10
N ALA A 10 16.04 -13.76 56.57
CA ALA A 10 15.68 -12.52 55.93
C ALA A 10 16.27 -12.35 54.51
N ALA A 11 17.50 -12.80 54.32
CA ALA A 11 18.15 -12.80 53.01
C ALA A 11 17.50 -13.80 52.02
N ALA A 12 17.08 -14.96 52.47
CA ALA A 12 16.36 -15.94 51.63
C ALA A 12 14.94 -15.45 51.22
N ALA A 13 14.23 -14.76 52.11
CA ALA A 13 12.93 -14.18 51.80
C ALA A 13 13.02 -13.01 50.78
N ALA A 14 14.07 -12.17 50.88
CA ALA A 14 14.31 -11.08 49.93
C ALA A 14 14.69 -11.60 48.51
N LEU A 15 15.46 -12.69 48.42
CA LEU A 15 15.80 -13.34 47.15
C LEU A 15 14.58 -14.03 46.50
N ALA A 16 13.69 -14.62 47.29
CA ALA A 16 12.47 -15.24 46.78
C ALA A 16 11.47 -14.16 46.26
N ALA A 17 11.35 -13.01 46.95
CA ALA A 17 10.53 -11.90 46.50
C ALA A 17 11.07 -11.26 45.21
N ALA A 18 12.40 -11.13 45.06
CA ALA A 18 13.01 -10.63 43.85
C ALA A 18 12.83 -11.60 42.64
N ALA A 19 12.90 -12.94 42.90
CA ALA A 19 12.65 -13.93 41.87
C ALA A 19 11.17 -13.94 41.42
N LEU A 20 10.20 -13.79 42.34
CA LEU A 20 8.79 -13.65 41.97
C LEU A 20 8.51 -12.37 41.18
N ALA A 21 9.15 -11.24 41.54
CA ALA A 21 9.00 -9.99 40.76
C ALA A 21 9.62 -10.05 39.38
N LEU A 22 10.68 -10.86 39.19
CA LEU A 22 11.29 -11.10 37.86
C LEU A 22 10.44 -12.02 36.99
N VAL A 23 9.75 -13.00 37.57
CA VAL A 23 8.82 -13.90 36.85
C VAL A 23 7.52 -13.15 36.48
N ALA A 24 7.01 -12.27 37.34
CA ALA A 24 5.85 -11.44 37.05
C ALA A 24 6.12 -10.38 35.96
N ARG A 25 7.39 -9.98 35.74
CA ARG A 25 7.76 -9.08 34.61
C ARG A 25 8.02 -9.81 33.29
N ARG A 26 8.08 -11.14 33.27
CA ARG A 26 8.21 -11.95 32.04
C ARG A 26 6.89 -12.38 31.43
N GLY A 27 5.77 -12.05 32.04
CA GLY A 27 4.44 -12.39 31.57
C GLY A 27 3.74 -11.23 30.89
N ASN A 28 4.29 -10.67 29.82
CA ASN A 28 3.61 -9.95 28.75
C ASN A 28 4.64 -9.49 27.70
N ALA A 29 5.45 -10.40 27.18
CA ALA A 29 5.98 -10.23 25.85
C ALA A 29 4.82 -10.54 24.90
N GLN A 30 4.05 -9.51 24.53
CA GLN A 30 3.26 -9.59 23.29
C GLN A 30 4.22 -10.07 22.19
N PRO A 31 3.79 -11.02 21.34
CA PRO A 31 4.56 -11.33 20.13
C PRO A 31 4.77 -10.00 19.41
N ALA A 32 5.99 -9.77 18.91
CA ALA A 32 6.38 -8.55 18.21
C ALA A 32 5.26 -8.18 17.24
N GLY A 33 4.51 -7.13 17.58
CA GLY A 33 3.32 -6.71 16.88
C GLY A 33 3.74 -6.41 15.44
N ILE A 34 2.97 -6.91 14.49
CA ILE A 34 2.83 -6.26 13.20
C ILE A 34 2.64 -4.79 13.54
N SER A 35 3.62 -3.96 13.17
CA SER A 35 3.55 -2.52 13.34
C SER A 35 2.14 -2.08 12.95
N SER A 36 1.49 -1.25 13.76
CA SER A 36 0.16 -0.68 13.48
C SER A 36 0.25 0.31 12.31
N TYR A 37 0.69 -0.19 11.16
CA TYR A 37 0.70 0.55 9.92
C TYR A 37 -0.71 0.49 9.35
N GLU A 38 -1.50 1.49 9.68
CA GLU A 38 -2.76 1.73 8.97
C GLU A 38 -2.44 2.25 7.56
N PRO A 39 -3.11 1.75 6.52
CA PRO A 39 -3.02 2.33 5.19
C PRO A 39 -3.24 3.84 5.25
N GLU A 40 -2.46 4.62 4.50
CA GLU A 40 -2.45 6.08 4.55
C GLU A 40 -3.86 6.70 4.43
N HIS A 41 -4.73 6.08 3.61
CA HIS A 41 -6.11 6.51 3.42
C HIS A 41 -7.04 6.23 4.62
N MET A 42 -6.58 5.49 5.64
CA MET A 42 -7.38 5.17 6.84
C MET A 42 -7.08 6.07 8.04
N ARG A 43 -5.93 6.73 8.06
CA ARG A 43 -5.49 7.54 9.23
C ARG A 43 -6.47 8.66 9.62
N ASP A 44 -7.17 9.22 8.64
CA ASP A 44 -8.13 10.31 8.82
C ASP A 44 -9.54 9.94 8.34
N PHE A 45 -9.86 8.63 8.28
CA PHE A 45 -11.16 8.19 7.77
C PHE A 45 -12.29 8.76 8.63
N LYS A 46 -13.20 9.45 7.95
CA LYS A 46 -14.49 9.86 8.51
C LYS A 46 -15.58 9.20 7.70
N LYS A 47 -16.44 8.42 8.37
CA LYS A 47 -17.55 7.76 7.70
C LYS A 47 -18.42 8.81 7.00
N PRO A 48 -18.64 8.68 5.66
CA PRO A 48 -19.51 9.57 4.93
C PRO A 48 -20.96 9.52 5.46
N GLU A 49 -21.69 10.61 5.27
CA GLU A 49 -23.11 10.67 5.59
C GLU A 49 -23.93 9.63 4.77
N PRO A 50 -25.03 9.12 5.32
CA PRO A 50 -25.83 8.07 4.65
C PRO A 50 -26.26 8.42 3.23
N ALA A 51 -26.55 9.70 2.96
CA ALA A 51 -26.92 10.16 1.62
C ALA A 51 -25.77 10.06 0.60
N GLN A 52 -24.53 10.22 1.08
CA GLN A 52 -23.32 10.06 0.26
C GLN A 52 -23.01 8.57 0.05
N LEU A 53 -23.06 7.75 1.11
CA LEU A 53 -22.88 6.30 1.01
C LEU A 53 -23.86 5.66 0.04
N LYS A 54 -25.11 6.13 0.00
CA LYS A 54 -26.13 5.65 -0.94
C LYS A 54 -25.80 5.96 -2.40
N LYS A 55 -24.95 6.96 -2.68
CA LYS A 55 -24.48 7.26 -4.04
C LYS A 55 -23.22 6.48 -4.42
N GLU A 56 -22.37 6.16 -3.46
CA GLU A 56 -21.08 5.51 -3.66
C GLU A 56 -21.19 3.99 -3.68
N LEU A 57 -22.10 3.43 -2.89
CA LEU A 57 -22.33 2.00 -2.77
C LEU A 57 -23.41 1.51 -3.74
N SER A 58 -23.32 0.25 -4.18
CA SER A 58 -24.45 -0.38 -4.84
C SER A 58 -25.65 -0.50 -3.88
N PRO A 59 -26.89 -0.64 -4.38
CA PRO A 59 -28.06 -0.84 -3.52
C PRO A 59 -27.88 -1.99 -2.51
N GLU A 60 -27.33 -3.13 -2.95
CA GLU A 60 -27.06 -4.30 -2.11
C GLU A 60 -25.98 -4.01 -1.06
N GLN A 61 -24.87 -3.36 -1.45
CA GLN A 61 -23.83 -2.96 -0.49
C GLN A 61 -24.35 -2.01 0.58
N PHE A 62 -25.19 -1.05 0.20
CA PHE A 62 -25.80 -0.12 1.14
C PHE A 62 -26.78 -0.84 2.07
N GLU A 63 -27.65 -1.72 1.55
CA GLU A 63 -28.60 -2.51 2.35
C GLU A 63 -27.86 -3.37 3.36
N VAL A 64 -26.84 -4.12 2.92
CA VAL A 64 -26.06 -4.99 3.79
C VAL A 64 -25.31 -4.17 4.84
N THR A 65 -24.50 -3.19 4.44
CA THR A 65 -23.58 -2.52 5.38
C THR A 65 -24.27 -1.52 6.30
N GLN A 66 -25.36 -0.86 5.87
CA GLN A 66 -26.01 0.22 6.60
C GLN A 66 -27.40 -0.14 7.17
N GLN A 67 -28.04 -1.20 6.65
CA GLN A 67 -29.39 -1.62 7.08
C GLN A 67 -29.43 -3.05 7.63
N CYS A 68 -28.25 -3.65 7.89
CA CYS A 68 -28.10 -5.02 8.40
C CYS A 68 -28.79 -6.08 7.52
N GLY A 69 -28.78 -5.86 6.19
CA GLY A 69 -29.29 -6.81 5.20
C GLY A 69 -28.40 -8.05 5.09
N THR A 70 -28.91 -9.04 4.38
CA THR A 70 -28.17 -10.29 4.06
C THR A 70 -28.34 -10.59 2.58
N GLU A 71 -27.25 -10.75 1.86
CA GLU A 71 -27.23 -11.15 0.45
C GLU A 71 -27.63 -12.61 0.26
N PRO A 72 -28.09 -13.05 -0.93
CA PRO A 72 -28.46 -14.43 -1.18
C PRO A 72 -27.24 -15.38 -1.09
N PRO A 73 -27.43 -16.61 -0.52
CA PRO A 73 -26.38 -17.62 -0.48
C PRO A 73 -26.06 -18.12 -1.88
N PHE A 74 -24.79 -18.45 -2.14
CA PHE A 74 -24.24 -18.95 -3.41
C PHE A 74 -24.40 -18.03 -4.64
N GLN A 75 -24.96 -16.83 -4.45
CA GLN A 75 -25.18 -15.83 -5.50
C GLN A 75 -24.45 -14.51 -5.17
N ASN A 76 -23.30 -14.60 -4.51
CA ASN A 76 -22.49 -13.47 -4.09
C ASN A 76 -21.04 -13.62 -4.58
N ALA A 77 -20.27 -12.53 -4.51
CA ALA A 77 -18.98 -12.44 -5.21
C ALA A 77 -17.88 -13.35 -4.65
N TYR A 78 -17.90 -13.68 -3.35
CA TYR A 78 -16.73 -14.25 -2.69
C TYR A 78 -16.96 -15.58 -1.98
N TRP A 79 -18.15 -16.20 -2.04
CA TRP A 79 -18.40 -17.47 -1.38
C TRP A 79 -17.41 -18.56 -1.84
N ASN A 80 -17.07 -18.60 -3.14
CA ASN A 80 -16.12 -19.55 -3.73
C ASN A 80 -14.82 -18.90 -4.22
N ASN A 81 -14.44 -17.72 -3.72
CA ASN A 81 -13.17 -17.09 -4.06
C ASN A 81 -12.02 -17.75 -3.29
N HIS A 82 -11.08 -18.37 -4.02
CA HIS A 82 -9.88 -19.05 -3.48
C HIS A 82 -8.57 -18.33 -3.83
N LYS A 83 -8.64 -17.15 -4.45
CA LYS A 83 -7.44 -16.39 -4.81
C LYS A 83 -6.73 -15.89 -3.54
N PRO A 84 -5.37 -15.87 -3.53
CA PRO A 84 -4.61 -15.22 -2.45
C PRO A 84 -4.94 -13.74 -2.36
N GLY A 85 -5.22 -13.26 -1.16
CA GLY A 85 -5.52 -11.85 -0.97
C GLY A 85 -6.20 -11.56 0.37
N ILE A 86 -6.51 -10.29 0.60
CA ILE A 86 -7.24 -9.83 1.77
C ILE A 86 -8.63 -9.31 1.37
N TYR A 87 -9.52 -9.31 2.35
CA TYR A 87 -10.86 -8.75 2.25
C TYR A 87 -10.93 -7.51 3.14
N VAL A 88 -11.29 -6.38 2.55
CA VAL A 88 -11.40 -5.10 3.25
C VAL A 88 -12.85 -4.64 3.29
N ASP A 89 -13.19 -3.80 4.28
CA ASP A 89 -14.50 -3.15 4.36
C ASP A 89 -14.76 -2.31 3.10
N VAL A 90 -15.88 -2.50 2.45
CA VAL A 90 -16.22 -1.77 1.22
C VAL A 90 -16.41 -0.28 1.44
N VAL A 91 -16.72 0.14 2.68
CA VAL A 91 -16.96 1.55 3.05
C VAL A 91 -15.65 2.28 3.39
N SER A 92 -14.82 1.68 4.25
CA SER A 92 -13.62 2.34 4.78
C SER A 92 -12.32 1.88 4.14
N GLY A 93 -12.31 0.72 3.48
CA GLY A 93 -11.07 0.06 3.08
C GLY A 93 -10.32 -0.63 4.22
N GLN A 94 -10.91 -0.71 5.44
CA GLN A 94 -10.28 -1.37 6.58
C GLN A 94 -10.00 -2.85 6.26
N PRO A 95 -8.76 -3.35 6.43
CA PRO A 95 -8.45 -4.77 6.33
C PRO A 95 -9.23 -5.55 7.39
N LEU A 96 -9.93 -6.61 7.00
CA LEU A 96 -10.79 -7.37 7.89
C LEU A 96 -10.42 -8.85 7.96
N PHE A 97 -10.25 -9.50 6.80
CA PHE A 97 -10.01 -10.94 6.72
C PHE A 97 -8.94 -11.29 5.68
N SER A 98 -8.32 -12.46 5.85
CA SER A 98 -7.34 -13.02 4.93
C SER A 98 -7.88 -14.27 4.24
N SER A 99 -7.53 -14.48 2.97
CA SER A 99 -7.79 -15.75 2.29
C SER A 99 -7.05 -16.93 2.93
N LEU A 100 -6.01 -16.68 3.74
CA LEU A 100 -5.31 -17.72 4.51
C LEU A 100 -6.19 -18.32 5.63
N ASP A 101 -7.17 -17.55 6.10
CA ASP A 101 -8.10 -17.95 7.16
C ASP A 101 -9.51 -18.27 6.61
N LYS A 102 -9.69 -18.20 5.26
CA LYS A 102 -10.94 -18.54 4.58
C LYS A 102 -11.06 -20.04 4.37
N PHE A 103 -12.29 -20.55 4.53
CA PHE A 103 -12.62 -21.95 4.27
C PHE A 103 -14.01 -22.11 3.65
N ASP A 104 -14.24 -23.27 3.04
CA ASP A 104 -15.53 -23.62 2.46
C ASP A 104 -16.46 -24.18 3.53
N SER A 105 -17.40 -23.36 3.99
CA SER A 105 -18.36 -23.72 5.04
C SER A 105 -19.58 -24.45 4.50
N GLY A 106 -19.81 -24.44 3.19
CA GLY A 106 -21.02 -24.98 2.56
C GLY A 106 -22.28 -24.13 2.76
N THR A 107 -22.16 -22.95 3.41
CA THR A 107 -23.32 -22.10 3.73
C THR A 107 -23.71 -21.13 2.60
N GLY A 108 -22.82 -20.95 1.61
CA GLY A 108 -23.04 -20.05 0.48
C GLY A 108 -22.58 -18.61 0.71
N TRP A 109 -21.88 -18.34 1.80
CA TRP A 109 -21.21 -17.07 2.10
C TRP A 109 -19.75 -17.27 2.40
N PRO A 110 -18.86 -16.27 2.14
CA PRO A 110 -17.47 -16.35 2.54
C PRO A 110 -17.35 -16.53 4.06
N SER A 111 -16.57 -17.53 4.47
CA SER A 111 -16.43 -17.92 5.87
C SER A 111 -14.95 -17.93 6.27
N PHE A 112 -14.67 -17.36 7.45
CA PHE A 112 -13.29 -17.20 7.95
C PHE A 112 -13.18 -17.73 9.38
N THR A 113 -12.00 -18.26 9.74
CA THR A 113 -11.73 -18.76 11.10
C THR A 113 -11.41 -17.65 12.09
N ARG A 114 -10.94 -16.49 11.60
CA ARG A 114 -10.59 -15.31 12.41
C ARG A 114 -10.49 -14.05 11.54
N PRO A 115 -10.59 -12.84 12.13
CA PRO A 115 -10.19 -11.60 11.46
C PRO A 115 -8.66 -11.50 11.36
N LEU A 116 -8.16 -10.57 10.54
CA LEU A 116 -6.71 -10.28 10.39
C LEU A 116 -6.09 -9.87 11.72
N GLN A 117 -6.76 -8.98 12.46
CA GLN A 117 -6.40 -8.60 13.83
C GLN A 117 -7.66 -8.63 14.69
N SER A 118 -7.51 -8.93 15.98
CA SER A 118 -8.65 -9.06 16.91
C SER A 118 -9.46 -7.76 17.07
N GLY A 119 -8.86 -6.61 16.81
CA GLY A 119 -9.50 -5.29 16.88
C GLY A 119 -10.20 -4.84 15.60
N ASP A 120 -10.06 -5.57 14.48
CA ASP A 120 -10.63 -5.17 13.20
C ASP A 120 -12.14 -5.28 13.15
N VAL A 121 -12.72 -6.11 14.01
CA VAL A 121 -14.16 -6.33 14.08
C VAL A 121 -14.70 -6.15 15.49
N ILE A 122 -15.93 -5.64 15.57
CA ILE A 122 -16.71 -5.50 16.80
C ILE A 122 -17.81 -6.55 16.78
N GLN A 123 -18.05 -7.21 17.91
CA GLN A 123 -19.13 -8.18 18.09
C GLN A 123 -20.24 -7.55 18.92
N LYS A 124 -21.50 -7.65 18.44
CA LYS A 124 -22.70 -7.17 19.14
C LYS A 124 -23.73 -8.28 19.23
N GLN A 125 -24.49 -8.35 20.32
CA GLN A 125 -25.63 -9.27 20.40
C GLN A 125 -26.76 -8.82 19.46
N ASP A 126 -27.19 -9.74 18.61
CA ASP A 126 -28.35 -9.59 17.72
C ASP A 126 -29.47 -10.53 18.18
N ARG A 127 -30.65 -9.96 18.46
CA ARG A 127 -31.85 -10.67 18.89
C ARG A 127 -33.00 -10.54 17.88
N ALA A 128 -32.68 -10.19 16.64
CA ALA A 128 -33.70 -10.08 15.58
C ALA A 128 -34.32 -11.44 15.24
N PHE A 129 -35.54 -11.43 14.80
CA PHE A 129 -36.30 -12.60 14.37
C PHE A 129 -36.44 -13.71 15.42
N GLY A 130 -36.34 -13.41 16.72
CA GLY A 130 -36.43 -14.37 17.80
C GLY A 130 -35.24 -15.34 17.94
N MET A 131 -34.13 -15.04 17.24
CA MET A 131 -32.86 -15.76 17.33
C MET A 131 -31.86 -14.95 18.15
N GLU A 132 -31.01 -15.62 18.92
CA GLU A 132 -29.87 -14.98 19.58
C GLU A 132 -28.60 -15.30 18.78
N ARG A 133 -28.02 -14.28 18.16
CA ARG A 133 -26.82 -14.39 17.32
C ARG A 133 -25.80 -13.32 17.73
N THR A 134 -24.55 -13.49 17.31
CA THR A 134 -23.52 -12.49 17.48
C THR A 134 -23.23 -11.81 16.13
N GLU A 135 -23.68 -10.57 15.98
CA GLU A 135 -23.40 -9.73 14.83
C GLU A 135 -21.93 -9.32 14.81
N VAL A 136 -21.35 -9.29 13.61
CA VAL A 136 -19.98 -8.80 13.34
C VAL A 136 -20.07 -7.52 12.54
N ARG A 137 -19.39 -6.48 13.02
CA ARG A 137 -19.29 -5.16 12.37
C ARG A 137 -17.84 -4.75 12.22
N SER A 138 -17.52 -3.93 11.21
CA SER A 138 -16.18 -3.32 11.10
C SER A 138 -15.94 -2.31 12.20
N SER A 139 -14.70 -2.21 12.72
CA SER A 139 -14.39 -1.31 13.84
C SER A 139 -14.27 0.15 13.41
N VAL A 140 -13.95 0.43 12.15
CA VAL A 140 -13.71 1.80 11.64
C VAL A 140 -14.99 2.44 11.10
N ALA A 141 -15.73 1.75 10.23
CA ALA A 141 -16.91 2.31 9.59
C ALA A 141 -18.23 1.87 10.25
N ASP A 142 -18.20 0.98 11.25
CA ASP A 142 -19.39 0.36 11.84
C ASP A 142 -20.32 -0.24 10.76
N SER A 143 -19.71 -0.84 9.72
CA SER A 143 -20.45 -1.55 8.69
C SER A 143 -20.93 -2.90 9.21
N HIS A 144 -22.21 -3.27 9.00
CA HIS A 144 -22.64 -4.63 9.22
C HIS A 144 -21.91 -5.56 8.26
N LEU A 145 -21.25 -6.61 8.78
CA LEU A 145 -20.51 -7.57 7.98
C LEU A 145 -21.23 -8.92 7.86
N GLY A 146 -21.85 -9.37 8.93
CA GLY A 146 -22.46 -10.68 9.06
C GLY A 146 -22.53 -11.13 10.50
N HIS A 147 -22.31 -12.42 10.75
CA HIS A 147 -22.41 -13.03 12.08
C HIS A 147 -21.25 -13.99 12.36
N VAL A 148 -20.94 -14.21 13.62
CA VAL A 148 -20.00 -15.24 14.07
C VAL A 148 -20.75 -16.38 14.77
N PHE A 149 -20.33 -17.62 14.46
CA PHE A 149 -20.89 -18.89 14.95
C PHE A 149 -19.78 -19.72 15.61
N HIS A 150 -20.20 -20.69 16.46
CA HIS A 150 -19.30 -21.60 17.19
C HIS A 150 -19.20 -22.99 16.53
N ASP A 151 -19.21 -23.05 15.21
CA ASP A 151 -19.18 -24.26 14.40
C ASP A 151 -18.04 -24.24 13.36
N GLY A 152 -17.01 -23.42 13.59
CA GLY A 152 -15.85 -23.30 12.72
C GLY A 152 -14.81 -24.42 12.90
N PRO A 153 -13.99 -24.69 11.86
CA PRO A 153 -12.99 -25.77 11.87
C PRO A 153 -11.71 -25.41 12.62
N GLY A 154 -11.46 -24.15 12.93
CA GLY A 154 -10.25 -23.69 13.61
C GLY A 154 -10.21 -24.08 15.09
N ALA A 155 -9.02 -23.99 15.72
CA ALA A 155 -8.82 -24.29 17.12
C ALA A 155 -9.70 -23.46 18.10
N ASN A 156 -10.12 -22.28 17.67
CA ASN A 156 -11.05 -21.40 18.42
C ASN A 156 -12.51 -21.76 18.21
N GLY A 157 -12.85 -22.70 17.29
CA GLY A 157 -14.20 -23.12 16.98
C GLY A 157 -15.07 -22.05 16.31
N LEU A 158 -14.50 -20.92 15.87
CA LEU A 158 -15.25 -19.79 15.33
C LEU A 158 -15.38 -19.84 13.82
N ARG A 159 -16.56 -19.49 13.32
CA ARG A 159 -16.84 -19.22 11.91
C ARG A 159 -17.46 -17.84 11.75
N TYR A 160 -16.69 -16.94 11.16
CA TYR A 160 -17.15 -15.63 10.72
C TYR A 160 -17.83 -15.78 9.36
N CYS A 161 -19.16 -15.74 9.32
CA CYS A 161 -19.97 -15.84 8.11
C CYS A 161 -20.30 -14.43 7.64
N ILE A 162 -19.66 -13.98 6.56
CA ILE A 162 -19.61 -12.57 6.17
C ILE A 162 -20.27 -12.38 4.81
N ASN A 163 -21.02 -11.29 4.63
CA ASN A 163 -21.59 -10.93 3.35
C ASN A 163 -20.50 -10.43 2.39
N SER A 164 -20.45 -10.93 1.17
CA SER A 164 -19.56 -10.45 0.12
C SER A 164 -19.82 -8.98 -0.20
N ALA A 165 -21.06 -8.53 -0.15
CA ALA A 165 -21.45 -7.14 -0.40
C ALA A 165 -20.84 -6.15 0.61
N ALA A 166 -20.49 -6.61 1.83
CA ALA A 166 -19.78 -5.79 2.81
C ALA A 166 -18.26 -5.71 2.57
N LEU A 167 -17.74 -6.51 1.62
CA LEU A 167 -16.32 -6.70 1.40
C LEU A 167 -15.88 -6.20 0.01
N LYS A 168 -14.60 -5.78 -0.07
CA LYS A 168 -13.85 -5.66 -1.31
C LYS A 168 -12.63 -6.57 -1.22
N PHE A 169 -12.43 -7.42 -2.23
CA PHE A 169 -11.27 -8.29 -2.30
C PHE A 169 -10.09 -7.55 -2.94
N ILE A 170 -8.93 -7.62 -2.30
CA ILE A 170 -7.65 -7.10 -2.81
C ILE A 170 -6.75 -8.31 -3.07
N PRO A 171 -6.50 -8.67 -4.35
CA PRO A 171 -5.57 -9.74 -4.70
C PRO A 171 -4.17 -9.47 -4.14
N ALA A 172 -3.44 -10.52 -3.77
CA ALA A 172 -2.08 -10.40 -3.24
C ALA A 172 -1.16 -9.62 -4.18
N GLU A 173 -1.30 -9.82 -5.49
CA GLU A 173 -0.54 -9.13 -6.54
C GLU A 173 -0.81 -7.62 -6.64
N ASP A 174 -1.92 -7.14 -6.07
CA ASP A 174 -2.29 -5.72 -6.07
C ASP A 174 -2.11 -5.05 -4.70
N MET A 175 -1.75 -5.80 -3.65
CA MET A 175 -1.68 -5.28 -2.27
C MET A 175 -0.71 -4.11 -2.12
N ASP A 176 0.49 -4.17 -2.70
CA ASP A 176 1.48 -3.09 -2.60
C ASP A 176 0.92 -1.79 -3.20
N ARG A 177 0.39 -1.88 -4.41
CA ARG A 177 -0.20 -0.73 -5.10
C ARG A 177 -1.43 -0.17 -4.39
N ALA A 178 -2.20 -1.05 -3.75
CA ALA A 178 -3.39 -0.67 -3.01
C ALA A 178 -3.10 -0.18 -1.57
N GLY A 179 -1.83 -0.16 -1.15
CA GLY A 179 -1.42 0.30 0.19
C GLY A 179 -1.53 -0.76 1.29
N TYR A 180 -1.60 -2.05 0.94
CA TYR A 180 -1.72 -3.18 1.87
C TYR A 180 -0.50 -4.11 1.85
N GLY A 181 0.65 -3.67 1.32
CA GLY A 181 1.87 -4.46 1.16
C GLY A 181 2.38 -5.12 2.44
N GLN A 182 2.11 -4.51 3.61
CA GLN A 182 2.49 -5.06 4.92
C GLN A 182 1.89 -6.46 5.21
N TYR A 183 0.83 -6.86 4.50
CA TYR A 183 0.22 -8.19 4.67
C TYR A 183 0.84 -9.26 3.79
N LEU A 184 1.65 -8.90 2.78
CA LEU A 184 2.26 -9.85 1.83
C LEU A 184 3.17 -10.88 2.50
N ASP A 185 3.91 -10.47 3.53
CA ASP A 185 4.79 -11.36 4.29
C ASP A 185 4.08 -12.61 4.82
N SER A 186 2.81 -12.49 5.21
CA SER A 186 2.04 -13.64 5.70
C SER A 186 1.77 -14.67 4.60
N PHE A 187 1.51 -14.21 3.38
CA PHE A 187 1.29 -15.06 2.20
C PHE A 187 2.59 -15.71 1.71
N VAL A 188 3.72 -15.00 1.78
CA VAL A 188 5.04 -15.55 1.48
C VAL A 188 5.41 -16.63 2.48
N LYS A 189 5.24 -16.39 3.79
CA LYS A 189 5.49 -17.36 4.85
C LYS A 189 4.59 -18.60 4.75
N ALA A 190 3.36 -18.44 4.29
CA ALA A 190 2.45 -19.55 4.02
C ALA A 190 2.79 -20.31 2.72
N GLY A 191 3.76 -19.86 1.93
CA GLY A 191 4.14 -20.45 0.65
C GLY A 191 3.10 -20.31 -0.47
N VAL A 192 2.13 -19.40 -0.30
CA VAL A 192 1.02 -19.19 -1.24
C VAL A 192 1.42 -18.27 -2.38
N ILE A 193 2.33 -17.33 -2.11
CA ILE A 193 2.94 -16.46 -3.12
C ILE A 193 4.46 -16.46 -2.98
N LYS A 194 5.17 -16.09 -4.05
CA LYS A 194 6.59 -15.79 -3.97
C LYS A 194 6.78 -14.39 -3.36
N ALA A 195 7.93 -14.17 -2.71
CA ALA A 195 8.30 -12.83 -2.27
C ALA A 195 8.26 -11.85 -3.46
N PRO A 196 7.60 -10.70 -3.33
CA PRO A 196 7.58 -9.71 -4.38
C PRO A 196 9.00 -9.23 -4.67
N VAL A 197 9.33 -9.11 -5.96
CA VAL A 197 10.59 -8.52 -6.42
C VAL A 197 10.28 -7.08 -6.81
N HIS A 198 10.97 -6.13 -6.20
CA HIS A 198 10.82 -4.71 -6.52
C HIS A 198 12.09 -4.18 -7.15
N GLU A 199 11.95 -3.41 -8.21
CA GLU A 199 13.02 -2.63 -8.81
C GLU A 199 12.73 -1.14 -8.65
N THR A 200 13.78 -0.33 -8.71
CA THR A 200 13.70 1.12 -8.61
C THR A 200 14.28 1.77 -9.85
N ALA A 201 13.55 2.71 -10.44
CA ALA A 201 14.01 3.60 -11.49
C ALA A 201 14.03 5.05 -11.01
N LEU A 202 15.02 5.85 -11.46
CA LEU A 202 15.14 7.27 -11.21
C LEU A 202 15.13 8.03 -12.55
N LEU A 203 14.11 8.86 -12.77
CA LEU A 203 13.84 9.51 -14.04
C LEU A 203 13.60 11.02 -13.84
N ALA A 204 14.09 11.84 -14.77
CA ALA A 204 13.82 13.26 -14.84
C ALA A 204 13.41 13.64 -16.27
N GLY A 205 12.35 14.39 -16.46
CA GLY A 205 11.82 14.74 -17.79
C GLY A 205 10.92 15.98 -17.77
N GLY A 206 11.25 17.00 -17.00
CA GLY A 206 10.47 18.21 -16.78
C GLY A 206 9.79 18.23 -15.41
N CYS A 207 8.70 18.98 -15.29
CA CYS A 207 7.95 19.09 -14.03
C CYS A 207 7.50 17.72 -13.51
N PHE A 208 7.93 17.36 -12.30
CA PHE A 208 7.68 16.05 -11.72
C PHE A 208 6.21 15.78 -11.39
N TRP A 209 5.34 16.79 -11.26
CA TRP A 209 3.90 16.59 -11.03
C TRP A 209 3.22 15.84 -12.17
N GLY A 210 3.50 16.26 -13.42
CA GLY A 210 2.93 15.63 -14.61
C GLY A 210 3.54 14.24 -14.86
N MET A 211 4.84 14.06 -14.59
CA MET A 211 5.48 12.75 -14.66
C MET A 211 4.82 11.77 -13.68
N GLU A 212 4.65 12.17 -12.42
CA GLU A 212 4.04 11.34 -11.40
C GLU A 212 2.60 10.94 -11.77
N GLU A 213 1.81 11.89 -12.27
CA GLU A 213 0.42 11.64 -12.65
C GLU A 213 0.27 10.57 -13.75
N ILE A 214 1.22 10.49 -14.67
CA ILE A 214 1.25 9.47 -15.71
C ILE A 214 1.81 8.15 -15.18
N ILE A 215 2.99 8.19 -14.54
CA ILE A 215 3.73 6.97 -14.15
C ILE A 215 2.98 6.17 -13.09
N ARG A 216 2.39 6.83 -12.07
CA ARG A 216 1.67 6.14 -11.00
C ARG A 216 0.48 5.29 -11.47
N LYS A 217 -0.01 5.54 -12.69
CA LYS A 217 -1.14 4.80 -13.31
C LYS A 217 -0.69 3.61 -14.14
N ILE A 218 0.59 3.45 -14.40
CA ILE A 218 1.11 2.35 -15.22
C ILE A 218 0.95 1.03 -14.46
N PRO A 219 0.32 0.00 -15.04
CA PRO A 219 0.24 -1.32 -14.42
C PRO A 219 1.64 -1.87 -14.12
N GLY A 220 1.88 -2.34 -12.90
CA GLY A 220 3.18 -2.80 -12.42
C GLY A 220 3.96 -1.75 -11.61
N VAL A 221 3.59 -0.46 -11.67
CA VAL A 221 4.12 0.54 -10.75
C VAL A 221 3.47 0.36 -9.37
N ILE A 222 4.32 0.24 -8.35
CA ILE A 222 3.94 0.01 -6.96
C ILE A 222 3.83 1.35 -6.23
N LYS A 223 4.90 2.18 -6.35
CA LYS A 223 4.99 3.45 -5.66
C LYS A 223 5.75 4.48 -6.49
N THR A 224 5.39 5.74 -6.35
CA THR A 224 6.12 6.89 -6.87
C THR A 224 6.48 7.83 -5.74
N THR A 225 7.63 8.45 -5.85
CA THR A 225 8.07 9.54 -4.95
C THR A 225 8.74 10.60 -5.82
N VAL A 226 8.22 11.83 -5.80
CA VAL A 226 8.88 12.94 -6.49
C VAL A 226 9.96 13.56 -5.63
N GLY A 227 11.02 14.09 -6.25
CA GLY A 227 12.18 14.60 -5.52
C GLY A 227 13.26 15.17 -6.43
N TYR A 228 14.48 15.19 -5.92
CA TYR A 228 15.62 15.84 -6.52
C TYR A 228 16.82 14.90 -6.55
N THR A 229 17.51 14.81 -7.70
CA THR A 229 18.76 14.04 -7.83
C THR A 229 19.63 14.58 -8.97
N GLY A 230 20.86 14.06 -9.10
CA GLY A 230 21.81 14.42 -10.15
C GLY A 230 22.56 15.74 -9.92
N GLY A 231 22.36 16.40 -8.78
CA GLY A 231 23.09 17.59 -8.35
C GLY A 231 24.08 17.28 -7.23
N THR A 232 24.71 18.34 -6.69
CA THR A 232 25.75 18.24 -5.67
C THR A 232 25.36 18.81 -4.31
N THR A 233 24.31 19.62 -4.24
CA THR A 233 23.84 20.23 -2.99
C THR A 233 23.18 19.16 -2.11
N ALA A 234 23.63 19.07 -0.85
CA ALA A 234 22.99 18.19 0.14
C ALA A 234 21.67 18.80 0.64
N ASP A 235 20.68 17.95 0.88
CA ASP A 235 19.37 18.30 1.43
C ASP A 235 18.75 19.56 0.75
N PRO A 236 18.58 19.53 -0.60
CA PRO A 236 18.07 20.67 -1.36
C PRO A 236 16.59 20.92 -1.02
N THR A 237 16.21 22.19 -0.96
CA THR A 237 14.79 22.60 -0.91
C THR A 237 14.29 22.90 -2.32
N TYR A 238 12.95 22.93 -2.49
CA TYR A 238 12.33 23.28 -3.77
C TYR A 238 12.80 24.64 -4.30
N GLU A 239 12.83 25.65 -3.43
CA GLU A 239 13.27 27.00 -3.78
C GLU A 239 14.73 27.01 -4.28
N ALA A 240 15.60 26.25 -3.62
CA ALA A 240 17.01 26.15 -4.03
C ALA A 240 17.12 25.45 -5.40
N VAL A 241 16.38 24.40 -5.65
CA VAL A 241 16.37 23.68 -6.94
C VAL A 241 15.84 24.58 -8.05
N CYS A 242 14.81 25.38 -7.80
CA CYS A 242 14.25 26.34 -8.77
C CYS A 242 15.27 27.40 -9.25
N THR A 243 16.28 27.70 -8.44
CA THR A 243 17.35 28.62 -8.89
C THR A 243 18.27 28.02 -9.97
N GLY A 244 18.26 26.70 -10.14
CA GLY A 244 19.19 25.97 -11.00
C GLY A 244 20.61 25.81 -10.45
N ALA A 245 20.94 26.43 -9.30
CA ALA A 245 22.28 26.43 -8.74
C ALA A 245 22.67 25.12 -8.04
N THR A 246 21.71 24.31 -7.63
CA THR A 246 21.95 23.03 -6.94
C THR A 246 22.46 21.92 -7.85
N GLY A 247 22.28 22.05 -9.17
CA GLY A 247 22.57 21.04 -10.17
C GLY A 247 21.56 19.85 -10.17
N HIS A 248 20.62 19.82 -9.23
CA HIS A 248 19.59 18.77 -9.20
C HIS A 248 18.57 18.93 -10.33
N ALA A 249 18.01 17.79 -10.78
CA ALA A 249 16.83 17.75 -11.61
C ALA A 249 15.59 17.43 -10.75
N GLU A 250 14.43 18.01 -11.10
CA GLU A 250 13.15 17.49 -10.69
C GLU A 250 13.01 16.07 -11.22
N SER A 251 12.81 15.13 -10.33
CA SER A 251 12.94 13.72 -10.63
C SER A 251 11.86 12.90 -9.94
N ILE A 252 11.61 11.72 -10.47
CA ILE A 252 10.71 10.74 -9.87
C ILE A 252 11.48 9.45 -9.58
N GLN A 253 11.31 8.94 -8.37
CA GLN A 253 11.66 7.57 -8.00
C GLN A 253 10.44 6.70 -8.22
N VAL A 254 10.60 5.63 -8.99
CA VAL A 254 9.54 4.67 -9.34
C VAL A 254 9.92 3.32 -8.79
N GLU A 255 9.15 2.80 -7.83
CA GLU A 255 9.22 1.41 -7.40
C GLU A 255 8.23 0.60 -8.24
N PHE A 256 8.67 -0.49 -8.86
CA PHE A 256 7.83 -1.28 -9.76
C PHE A 256 8.12 -2.78 -9.64
N ASP A 257 7.13 -3.59 -10.01
CA ASP A 257 7.23 -5.05 -10.10
C ASP A 257 7.77 -5.44 -11.49
N PRO A 258 9.03 -5.93 -11.61
CA PRO A 258 9.64 -6.27 -12.88
C PRO A 258 8.96 -7.45 -13.58
N THR A 259 8.15 -8.25 -12.88
CA THR A 259 7.38 -9.35 -13.47
C THR A 259 6.14 -8.85 -14.25
N ARG A 260 5.67 -7.63 -13.94
CA ARG A 260 4.49 -6.98 -14.55
C ARG A 260 4.86 -5.82 -15.46
N LEU A 261 5.95 -5.13 -15.18
CA LEU A 261 6.44 -3.97 -15.92
C LEU A 261 7.96 -4.04 -16.01
N SER A 262 8.51 -4.38 -17.19
CA SER A 262 9.96 -4.35 -17.36
C SER A 262 10.51 -2.93 -17.33
N TYR A 263 11.78 -2.76 -16.89
CA TYR A 263 12.45 -1.46 -16.94
C TYR A 263 12.45 -0.87 -18.36
N GLU A 264 12.63 -1.69 -19.38
CA GLU A 264 12.55 -1.27 -20.80
C GLU A 264 11.17 -0.68 -21.13
N SER A 265 10.08 -1.35 -20.73
CA SER A 265 8.72 -0.84 -20.94
C SER A 265 8.45 0.46 -20.18
N LEU A 266 8.97 0.60 -18.95
CA LEU A 266 8.88 1.84 -18.19
C LEU A 266 9.58 2.99 -18.91
N LEU A 267 10.76 2.75 -19.50
CA LEU A 267 11.46 3.74 -20.31
C LEU A 267 10.72 4.10 -21.61
N ASP A 268 9.97 3.17 -22.20
CA ASP A 268 9.10 3.50 -23.35
C ASP A 268 7.99 4.48 -22.94
N TYR A 269 7.35 4.29 -21.79
CA TYR A 269 6.44 5.29 -21.24
C TYR A 269 7.14 6.64 -21.00
N PHE A 270 8.35 6.62 -20.42
CA PHE A 270 9.14 7.83 -20.18
C PHE A 270 9.40 8.64 -21.45
N PHE A 271 9.84 8.02 -22.55
CA PHE A 271 10.06 8.71 -23.82
C PHE A 271 8.76 9.17 -24.50
N ARG A 272 7.62 8.57 -24.18
CA ARG A 272 6.31 8.95 -24.72
C ARG A 272 5.68 10.13 -23.98
N MET A 273 6.07 10.41 -22.72
CA MET A 273 5.39 11.41 -21.90
C MET A 273 6.00 12.81 -21.97
N HIS A 274 7.22 12.98 -22.44
CA HIS A 274 7.92 14.28 -22.49
C HIS A 274 8.63 14.50 -23.83
N ASP A 275 9.15 15.70 -24.08
CA ASP A 275 10.03 15.97 -25.25
C ASP A 275 11.50 15.73 -24.86
N PRO A 276 12.11 14.60 -25.22
CA PRO A 276 13.49 14.28 -24.85
C PRO A 276 14.53 14.99 -25.73
N THR A 277 14.10 15.84 -26.67
CA THR A 277 15.00 16.55 -27.62
C THR A 277 15.36 17.95 -27.13
N THR A 278 14.76 18.44 -26.07
CA THR A 278 15.03 19.78 -25.53
C THR A 278 16.03 19.70 -24.37
N ARG A 279 17.10 20.49 -24.48
CA ARG A 279 18.12 20.58 -23.42
C ARG A 279 17.66 21.56 -22.34
N ASN A 280 17.69 21.16 -21.07
CA ASN A 280 17.34 21.99 -19.91
C ASN A 280 15.99 22.71 -20.03
N ARG A 281 15.03 22.04 -20.63
CA ARG A 281 13.71 22.62 -20.86
C ARG A 281 12.68 21.54 -21.12
N GLN A 282 11.44 21.76 -20.64
CA GLN A 282 10.26 21.00 -21.03
C GLN A 282 9.08 21.96 -21.21
N HIS A 283 8.63 22.17 -22.45
CA HIS A 283 7.63 23.18 -22.83
C HIS A 283 7.95 24.57 -22.26
N ASN A 284 7.13 25.05 -21.30
CA ASN A 284 7.29 26.38 -20.68
C ASN A 284 8.29 26.38 -19.51
N ASP A 285 8.62 25.18 -18.98
CA ASP A 285 9.55 25.04 -17.87
C ASP A 285 11.00 25.10 -18.38
N VAL A 286 11.74 26.13 -18.00
CA VAL A 286 13.09 26.43 -18.48
C VAL A 286 14.07 26.41 -17.30
N GLY A 287 15.13 25.62 -17.41
CA GLY A 287 16.18 25.50 -16.41
C GLY A 287 16.77 24.08 -16.38
N THR A 288 17.97 23.95 -15.80
CA THR A 288 18.65 22.64 -15.66
C THR A 288 17.87 21.64 -14.82
N GLN A 289 17.02 22.11 -13.91
CA GLN A 289 16.14 21.30 -13.09
C GLN A 289 15.06 20.56 -13.92
N TYR A 290 14.76 21.02 -15.13
CA TYR A 290 13.78 20.41 -16.04
C TYR A 290 14.39 19.60 -17.19
N ARG A 291 15.70 19.24 -17.04
CA ARG A 291 16.37 18.42 -18.07
C ARG A 291 15.83 17.02 -18.14
N SER A 292 15.99 16.40 -19.30
CA SER A 292 15.70 14.97 -19.49
C SER A 292 16.90 14.13 -19.04
N ALA A 293 16.71 13.24 -18.08
CA ALA A 293 17.76 12.35 -17.58
C ALA A 293 17.22 11.01 -17.08
N ILE A 294 18.04 9.97 -17.22
CA ILE A 294 17.87 8.64 -16.64
C ILE A 294 19.05 8.40 -15.70
N PHE A 295 18.77 8.15 -14.42
CA PHE A 295 19.81 7.89 -13.42
C PHE A 295 19.81 6.39 -13.10
N TYR A 296 20.80 5.66 -13.65
CA TYR A 296 20.86 4.21 -13.48
C TYR A 296 21.50 3.80 -12.15
N THR A 297 21.01 2.69 -11.58
CA THR A 297 21.52 2.12 -10.32
C THR A 297 22.46 0.92 -10.54
N GLY A 298 22.63 0.48 -11.78
CA GLY A 298 23.51 -0.65 -12.14
C GLY A 298 23.70 -0.76 -13.64
N ASP A 299 24.65 -1.61 -14.04
CA ASP A 299 25.03 -1.78 -15.46
C ASP A 299 23.90 -2.27 -16.36
N GLU A 300 23.02 -3.11 -15.85
CA GLU A 300 21.86 -3.60 -16.60
C GLU A 300 20.90 -2.47 -16.96
N GLN A 301 20.58 -1.60 -15.99
CA GLN A 301 19.78 -0.40 -16.24
C GLN A 301 20.46 0.55 -17.22
N ARG A 302 21.78 0.76 -17.09
CA ARG A 302 22.56 1.59 -18.02
C ARG A 302 22.45 1.08 -19.44
N GLN A 303 22.74 -0.20 -19.67
CA GLN A 303 22.69 -0.82 -20.99
C GLN A 303 21.29 -0.77 -21.59
N THR A 304 20.26 -1.01 -20.78
CA THR A 304 18.85 -0.92 -21.20
C THR A 304 18.48 0.51 -21.58
N ALA A 305 18.87 1.50 -20.76
CA ALA A 305 18.60 2.91 -21.04
C ALA A 305 19.28 3.37 -22.33
N GLU A 306 20.54 3.00 -22.56
CA GLU A 306 21.28 3.31 -23.78
C GLU A 306 20.61 2.68 -25.02
N ARG A 307 20.21 1.42 -24.93
CA ARG A 307 19.52 0.69 -25.99
C ARG A 307 18.16 1.31 -26.34
N VAL A 308 17.35 1.62 -25.33
CA VAL A 308 16.03 2.23 -25.51
C VAL A 308 16.17 3.64 -26.08
N LYS A 309 17.07 4.47 -25.55
CA LYS A 309 17.34 5.79 -26.11
C LYS A 309 17.74 5.72 -27.58
N ALA A 310 18.66 4.82 -27.95
CA ALA A 310 19.10 4.65 -29.33
C ALA A 310 17.96 4.18 -30.24
N ARG A 311 17.05 3.32 -29.76
CA ARG A 311 15.87 2.88 -30.49
C ARG A 311 14.92 4.05 -30.77
N TRP A 312 14.62 4.86 -29.74
CA TRP A 312 13.77 6.03 -29.88
C TRP A 312 14.38 7.12 -30.77
N ASP A 313 15.70 7.35 -30.68
CA ASP A 313 16.41 8.31 -31.53
C ASP A 313 16.33 7.94 -33.02
N LYS A 314 16.36 6.64 -33.32
CA LYS A 314 16.22 6.08 -34.69
C LYS A 314 14.78 5.92 -35.15
N SER A 315 13.79 6.11 -34.28
CA SER A 315 12.39 5.79 -34.59
C SER A 315 11.72 6.77 -35.58
N GLY A 316 12.30 7.93 -35.78
CA GLY A 316 11.68 9.03 -36.57
C GLY A 316 10.51 9.72 -35.86
N LYS A 317 10.19 9.34 -34.63
CA LYS A 317 9.14 9.99 -33.82
C LYS A 317 9.51 11.41 -33.38
N PHE A 318 10.78 11.71 -33.30
CA PHE A 318 11.31 13.03 -32.95
C PHE A 318 12.07 13.64 -34.14
N SER A 319 11.86 14.93 -34.37
CA SER A 319 12.50 15.68 -35.47
C SER A 319 13.96 16.11 -35.14
N ARG A 320 14.38 15.96 -33.90
CA ARG A 320 15.71 16.34 -33.40
C ARG A 320 16.30 15.19 -32.59
N PRO A 321 17.63 15.11 -32.47
CA PRO A 321 18.28 14.09 -31.63
C PRO A 321 17.84 14.15 -30.19
N ILE A 322 17.76 12.99 -29.54
CA ILE A 322 17.43 12.87 -28.11
C ILE A 322 18.61 13.34 -27.25
N THR A 323 18.35 14.30 -26.38
CA THR A 323 19.35 14.91 -25.47
C THR A 323 19.33 14.30 -24.07
N THR A 324 18.48 13.30 -23.80
CA THR A 324 18.38 12.65 -22.49
C THR A 324 19.74 12.18 -22.00
N GLU A 325 20.13 12.64 -20.81
CA GLU A 325 21.35 12.22 -20.12
C GLU A 325 21.15 10.83 -19.52
N ILE A 326 22.19 9.97 -19.57
CA ILE A 326 22.21 8.67 -18.90
C ILE A 326 23.41 8.66 -17.98
N THR A 327 23.19 8.78 -16.68
CA THR A 327 24.25 8.95 -15.68
C THR A 327 24.01 8.01 -14.48
N ALA A 328 25.08 7.70 -13.73
CA ALA A 328 24.94 6.95 -12.49
C ALA A 328 24.07 7.71 -11.49
N ALA A 329 23.20 6.97 -10.80
CA ALA A 329 22.36 7.53 -9.76
C ALA A 329 23.20 8.03 -8.59
N GLY A 330 23.01 9.28 -8.20
CA GLY A 330 23.44 9.82 -6.93
C GLY A 330 22.38 9.67 -5.86
N ARG A 331 22.55 10.39 -4.74
CA ARG A 331 21.54 10.43 -3.69
C ARG A 331 20.25 11.07 -4.22
N PHE A 332 19.13 10.42 -3.94
CA PHE A 332 17.79 10.95 -4.17
C PHE A 332 17.29 11.62 -2.89
N TYR A 333 16.76 12.82 -3.02
CA TYR A 333 16.17 13.60 -1.94
C TYR A 333 14.65 13.73 -2.23
N PRO A 334 13.78 13.10 -1.43
CA PRO A 334 12.34 13.29 -1.59
C PRO A 334 11.97 14.77 -1.50
N ALA A 335 11.12 15.23 -2.40
CA ALA A 335 10.55 16.57 -2.32
C ALA A 335 9.54 16.65 -1.16
N GLU A 336 9.21 17.86 -0.78
CA GLU A 336 8.30 18.19 0.30
C GLU A 336 6.92 17.54 0.08
N GLU A 337 6.22 17.20 1.17
CA GLU A 337 4.97 16.42 1.13
C GLU A 337 3.89 17.05 0.25
N TYR A 338 3.83 18.37 0.14
CA TYR A 338 2.84 19.05 -0.71
C TYR A 338 3.07 18.80 -2.21
N HIS A 339 4.26 18.36 -2.63
CA HIS A 339 4.56 17.97 -4.00
C HIS A 339 4.15 16.53 -4.33
N GLN A 340 4.10 15.64 -3.33
CA GLN A 340 3.76 14.24 -3.55
C GLN A 340 2.30 14.11 -3.97
N LYS A 341 2.05 13.37 -5.08
CA LYS A 341 0.70 13.19 -5.65
C LYS A 341 -0.03 14.52 -5.90
N TYR A 342 0.70 15.55 -6.33
CA TYR A 342 0.17 16.91 -6.47
C TYR A 342 -1.11 16.98 -7.30
N LEU A 343 -1.16 16.35 -8.48
CA LEU A 343 -2.34 16.38 -9.36
C LEU A 343 -3.50 15.50 -8.85
N VAL A 344 -3.27 14.60 -7.89
CA VAL A 344 -4.35 13.92 -7.16
C VAL A 344 -4.99 14.87 -6.16
N LYS A 345 -4.16 15.62 -5.41
CA LYS A 345 -4.60 16.62 -4.43
C LYS A 345 -5.22 17.86 -5.10
N HIS A 346 -4.78 18.19 -6.32
CA HIS A 346 -5.19 19.36 -7.09
C HIS A 346 -5.62 18.97 -8.51
N PRO A 347 -6.81 18.36 -8.69
CA PRO A 347 -7.33 18.01 -10.03
C PRO A 347 -7.42 19.24 -10.95
N GLY A 348 -6.86 19.13 -12.17
CA GLY A 348 -6.78 20.25 -13.13
C GLY A 348 -5.60 21.21 -12.90
N GLY A 349 -4.68 20.88 -11.97
CA GLY A 349 -3.44 21.63 -11.78
C GLY A 349 -2.53 21.60 -13.01
N TYR A 350 -1.44 22.37 -12.94
CA TYR A 350 -0.48 22.50 -14.04
C TYR A 350 0.19 21.16 -14.39
N THR A 351 0.28 20.84 -15.66
CA THR A 351 1.09 19.76 -16.22
C THR A 351 1.62 20.15 -17.59
N CYS A 352 2.87 19.79 -17.90
CA CYS A 352 3.48 19.91 -19.22
C CYS A 352 3.62 18.52 -19.91
N HIS A 353 3.00 17.48 -19.37
CA HIS A 353 3.13 16.09 -19.82
C HIS A 353 1.84 15.57 -20.42
N VAL A 354 1.99 14.86 -21.54
CA VAL A 354 0.92 14.13 -22.22
C VAL A 354 1.50 12.82 -22.74
N LEU A 355 0.86 11.70 -22.44
CA LEU A 355 1.28 10.41 -22.99
C LEU A 355 0.90 10.36 -24.47
N ARG A 356 1.92 10.26 -25.32
CA ARG A 356 1.78 10.11 -26.79
C ARG A 356 1.67 8.63 -27.16
N ASP A 357 1.10 8.34 -28.32
CA ASP A 357 0.98 7.00 -28.89
C ASP A 357 2.30 6.44 -29.45
#